data_f1cd51ba7ef5851f71ca4b7074e4f656
#
_entry.id   f1cd51ba7ef5851f71ca4b7074e4f656
#
_cell.length_a   1.000
_cell.length_b   1.000
_cell.length_c   1.000
_cell.angle_alpha   90.00
_cell.angle_beta   90.00
_cell.angle_gamma   90.00
#
_symmetry.space_group_name_H-M   'P 1'
#
loop_
_entity.id
_entity.type
_entity.pdbx_description
1 polymer ?
#
loop_
_entity_poly.entity_id
_entity_poly.type
_entity_poly.pdbx_seq_one_letter_code
_entity_poly.pdbx_strand_id
1 'polypeptide(L)'
;DVRHALDADAPVIRTDLDGKTDNHCFDWETGDAAATEAAFANADVLVKQEMVYPRVHPAPMETCGAVADLDPVSGKLTLWCTSQAPHAHRTLYALVAGLPEHKIRVISPDIGGGFGNKVPIYPGYVCAIVGSLLLGKPVKWMEDRSENLTSTSFARDYIMVGEIAATKDGKVLAIRSNVLADHGAFNGQAAPLKYPAGFFGVFFGSVVRRVLLHRVAWRGRSIPVGRA
;
A
#
# COMPACT_ATOMS: atom_id res chain seq x y z
N ASP A 1 18.07 5.82 10.43
CA ASP A 1 16.84 5.52 11.19
C ASP A 1 15.84 6.64 10.97
N VAL A 2 14.59 6.30 10.68
CA VAL A 2 13.52 7.27 10.41
C VAL A 2 13.27 8.25 11.56
N ARG A 3 13.61 7.88 12.80
CA ARG A 3 13.53 8.78 13.96
C ARG A 3 14.38 10.04 13.82
N HIS A 4 15.47 9.92 13.07
CA HIS A 4 16.46 10.99 12.84
C HIS A 4 16.35 11.62 11.45
N ALA A 5 15.33 11.24 10.67
CA ALA A 5 15.19 11.72 9.30
C ALA A 5 14.88 13.23 9.19
N LEU A 6 14.38 13.82 10.27
CA LEU A 6 14.05 15.24 10.36
C LEU A 6 14.97 16.04 11.28
N ASP A 7 16.07 15.43 11.77
CA ASP A 7 17.08 16.14 12.56
C ASP A 7 17.75 17.23 11.69
N ALA A 8 18.20 18.32 12.32
CA ALA A 8 18.74 19.45 11.60
C ALA A 8 20.00 19.15 10.77
N ASP A 9 20.73 18.09 11.13
CA ASP A 9 21.93 17.59 10.44
C ASP A 9 21.66 16.39 9.53
N ALA A 10 20.39 15.97 9.40
CA ALA A 10 20.01 14.87 8.52
C ALA A 10 20.23 15.25 7.04
N PRO A 11 20.91 14.40 6.26
CA PRO A 11 21.08 14.69 4.84
C PRO A 11 19.75 14.63 4.11
N VAL A 12 19.43 15.66 3.33
CA VAL A 12 18.24 15.69 2.49
C VAL A 12 18.39 14.69 1.35
N ILE A 13 17.47 13.74 1.24
CA ILE A 13 17.54 12.64 0.27
C ILE A 13 17.09 13.12 -1.13
N ARG A 14 16.02 13.92 -1.20
CA ARG A 14 15.41 14.37 -2.46
C ARG A 14 15.78 15.81 -2.78
N THR A 15 17.06 16.05 -3.07
CA THR A 15 17.58 17.36 -3.48
C THR A 15 17.17 17.76 -4.91
N ASP A 16 16.57 16.83 -5.66
CA ASP A 16 16.03 17.04 -7.01
C ASP A 16 14.64 17.70 -7.02
N LEU A 17 14.00 17.80 -5.85
CA LEU A 17 12.68 18.42 -5.72
C LEU A 17 12.81 19.89 -5.33
N ASP A 18 12.24 20.78 -6.15
CA ASP A 18 12.23 22.21 -5.88
C ASP A 18 11.62 22.56 -4.52
N GLY A 19 12.32 23.37 -3.74
CA GLY A 19 11.89 23.82 -2.43
C GLY A 19 11.94 22.77 -1.31
N LYS A 20 12.47 21.57 -1.60
CA LYS A 20 12.61 20.51 -0.60
C LYS A 20 13.85 20.74 0.25
N THR A 21 13.66 21.01 1.54
CA THR A 21 14.75 21.34 2.48
C THR A 21 14.94 20.30 3.58
N ASP A 22 14.05 19.30 3.64
CA ASP A 22 14.05 18.22 4.64
C ASP A 22 13.55 16.90 4.05
N ASN A 23 13.47 15.86 4.87
CA ASN A 23 12.97 14.55 4.47
C ASN A 23 11.50 14.32 4.84
N HIS A 24 10.77 15.33 5.30
CA HIS A 24 9.36 15.23 5.63
C HIS A 24 8.52 15.00 4.36
N CYS A 25 7.68 13.97 4.33
CA CYS A 25 6.81 13.68 3.20
C CYS A 25 5.42 14.31 3.39
N PHE A 26 4.75 13.94 4.46
CA PHE A 26 3.42 14.46 4.82
C PHE A 26 3.04 14.03 6.23
N ASP A 27 2.12 14.77 6.84
CA ASP A 27 1.38 14.35 8.03
C ASP A 27 -0.04 13.96 7.66
N TRP A 28 -0.58 12.99 8.37
CA TRP A 28 -1.96 12.58 8.22
C TRP A 28 -2.55 12.24 9.60
N GLU A 29 -3.73 12.77 9.86
CA GLU A 29 -4.43 12.56 11.11
C GLU A 29 -5.91 12.23 10.84
N THR A 30 -6.50 11.38 11.68
CA THR A 30 -7.94 11.06 11.65
C THR A 30 -8.44 10.72 13.03
N GLY A 31 -9.71 10.98 13.28
CA GLY A 31 -10.39 10.71 14.53
C GLY A 31 -10.88 11.99 15.22
N ASP A 32 -11.33 11.82 16.45
CA ASP A 32 -11.73 12.93 17.34
C ASP A 32 -10.73 13.02 18.49
N ALA A 33 -9.80 13.93 18.40
CA ALA A 33 -8.75 14.13 19.39
C ALA A 33 -9.32 14.46 20.78
N ALA A 34 -10.33 15.36 20.85
CA ALA A 34 -10.91 15.79 22.11
C ALA A 34 -11.63 14.63 22.83
N ALA A 35 -12.47 13.89 22.10
CA ALA A 35 -13.14 12.72 22.64
C ALA A 35 -12.16 11.61 23.06
N THR A 36 -11.08 11.43 22.29
CA THR A 36 -10.01 10.47 22.61
C THR A 36 -9.30 10.85 23.91
N GLU A 37 -8.85 12.09 24.05
CA GLU A 37 -8.19 12.56 25.28
C GLU A 37 -9.11 12.46 26.51
N ALA A 38 -10.39 12.80 26.34
CA ALA A 38 -11.39 12.65 27.43
C ALA A 38 -11.55 11.16 27.84
N ALA A 39 -11.55 10.24 26.88
CA ALA A 39 -11.64 8.81 27.16
C ALA A 39 -10.38 8.30 27.87
N PHE A 40 -9.18 8.74 27.46
CA PHE A 40 -7.93 8.40 28.15
C PHE A 40 -7.86 8.93 29.57
N ALA A 41 -8.34 10.15 29.82
CA ALA A 41 -8.38 10.76 31.14
C ALA A 41 -9.32 10.03 32.12
N ASN A 42 -10.36 9.36 31.63
CA ASN A 42 -11.37 8.68 32.43
C ASN A 42 -11.24 7.15 32.43
N ALA A 43 -10.18 6.60 31.84
CA ALA A 43 -9.98 5.17 31.77
C ALA A 43 -9.42 4.58 33.05
N ASP A 44 -9.90 3.38 33.43
CA ASP A 44 -9.32 2.63 34.55
C ASP A 44 -8.01 1.93 34.19
N VAL A 45 -7.86 1.55 32.92
CA VAL A 45 -6.73 0.79 32.40
C VAL A 45 -6.16 1.48 31.17
N LEU A 46 -4.88 1.76 31.19
CA LEU A 46 -4.13 2.29 30.07
C LEU A 46 -3.04 1.31 29.67
N VAL A 47 -3.01 0.95 28.40
CA VAL A 47 -1.95 0.11 27.84
C VAL A 47 -1.26 0.90 26.74
N LYS A 48 0.07 0.96 26.80
CA LYS A 48 0.92 1.61 25.79
C LYS A 48 1.99 0.64 25.33
N GLN A 49 2.16 0.53 24.02
CA GLN A 49 3.18 -0.33 23.43
C GLN A 49 3.84 0.36 22.25
N GLU A 50 5.15 0.40 22.24
CA GLU A 50 5.94 0.69 21.05
C GLU A 50 6.18 -0.61 20.28
N MET A 51 6.00 -0.54 18.97
CA MET A 51 6.19 -1.64 18.03
C MET A 51 7.07 -1.17 16.88
N VAL A 52 8.07 -1.97 16.53
CA VAL A 52 8.94 -1.72 15.40
C VAL A 52 8.68 -2.79 14.34
N TYR A 53 8.31 -2.36 13.15
CA TYR A 53 8.22 -3.21 11.97
C TYR A 53 9.44 -2.94 11.09
N PRO A 54 10.44 -3.82 11.08
CA PRO A 54 11.63 -3.59 10.26
C PRO A 54 11.29 -3.62 8.78
N ARG A 55 12.09 -2.92 7.98
CA ARG A 55 12.01 -3.00 6.53
C ARG A 55 12.26 -4.42 6.05
N VAL A 56 11.40 -4.91 5.17
CA VAL A 56 11.51 -6.24 4.58
C VAL A 56 11.31 -6.18 3.07
N HIS A 57 12.05 -7.01 2.34
CA HIS A 57 11.74 -7.28 0.95
C HIS A 57 10.79 -8.47 0.89
N PRO A 58 9.62 -8.38 0.21
CA PRO A 58 8.65 -9.46 0.16
C PRO A 58 9.13 -10.74 -0.52
N ALA A 59 10.04 -10.60 -1.48
CA ALA A 59 10.69 -11.69 -2.22
C ALA A 59 9.73 -12.84 -2.61
N PRO A 60 8.63 -12.57 -3.36
CA PRO A 60 7.75 -13.64 -3.82
C PRO A 60 8.53 -14.66 -4.65
N MET A 61 8.16 -15.93 -4.56
CA MET A 61 8.89 -17.02 -5.28
C MET A 61 8.91 -16.79 -6.79
N GLU A 62 7.80 -16.34 -7.36
CA GLU A 62 7.75 -15.83 -8.73
C GLU A 62 8.12 -14.35 -8.74
N THR A 63 9.09 -13.98 -9.58
CA THR A 63 9.46 -12.58 -9.84
C THR A 63 8.40 -11.85 -10.67
N CYS A 64 8.63 -10.58 -11.02
CA CYS A 64 7.72 -9.84 -11.88
C CYS A 64 7.94 -10.20 -13.35
N GLY A 65 6.87 -10.15 -14.12
CA GLY A 65 6.96 -10.39 -15.56
C GLY A 65 5.70 -9.97 -16.31
N ALA A 66 5.87 -9.72 -17.59
CA ALA A 66 4.77 -9.38 -18.47
C ALA A 66 5.01 -9.81 -19.92
N VAL A 67 3.89 -10.02 -20.62
CA VAL A 67 3.83 -10.07 -22.09
C VAL A 67 2.83 -9.01 -22.52
N ALA A 68 3.27 -8.06 -23.31
CA ALA A 68 2.43 -7.04 -23.93
C ALA A 68 2.23 -7.37 -25.41
N ASP A 69 1.00 -7.31 -25.89
CA ASP A 69 0.63 -7.58 -27.27
C ASP A 69 -0.37 -6.54 -27.77
N LEU A 70 0.08 -5.70 -28.68
CA LEU A 70 -0.78 -4.76 -29.39
C LEU A 70 -1.31 -5.41 -30.68
N ASP A 71 -2.61 -5.60 -30.77
CA ASP A 71 -3.27 -5.92 -32.05
C ASP A 71 -3.29 -4.68 -32.95
N PRO A 72 -2.53 -4.67 -34.05
CA PRO A 72 -2.44 -3.48 -34.92
C PRO A 72 -3.72 -3.18 -35.68
N VAL A 73 -4.63 -4.15 -35.82
CA VAL A 73 -5.90 -3.98 -36.55
C VAL A 73 -6.94 -3.29 -35.67
N SER A 74 -7.13 -3.79 -34.44
CA SER A 74 -8.12 -3.21 -33.52
C SER A 74 -7.55 -2.08 -32.67
N GLY A 75 -6.24 -1.95 -32.58
CA GLY A 75 -5.54 -1.03 -31.68
C GLY A 75 -5.75 -1.38 -30.20
N LYS A 76 -6.07 -2.64 -29.89
CA LYS A 76 -6.22 -3.12 -28.51
C LYS A 76 -4.91 -3.69 -28.01
N LEU A 77 -4.52 -3.27 -26.82
CA LEU A 77 -3.38 -3.81 -26.07
C LEU A 77 -3.87 -4.86 -25.09
N THR A 78 -3.33 -6.06 -25.19
CA THR A 78 -3.49 -7.10 -24.14
C THR A 78 -2.18 -7.24 -23.39
N LEU A 79 -2.25 -7.17 -22.06
CA LEU A 79 -1.11 -7.34 -21.18
C LEU A 79 -1.38 -8.50 -20.23
N TRP A 80 -0.60 -9.56 -20.34
CA TRP A 80 -0.52 -10.62 -19.32
C TRP A 80 0.61 -10.24 -18.37
N CYS A 81 0.33 -10.11 -17.08
CA CYS A 81 1.34 -9.68 -16.11
C CYS A 81 1.09 -10.25 -14.72
N THR A 82 2.16 -10.36 -13.97
CA THR A 82 2.12 -10.72 -12.55
C THR A 82 1.62 -9.53 -11.73
N SER A 83 0.32 -9.43 -11.50
CA SER A 83 -0.28 -8.26 -10.85
C SER A 83 -1.21 -8.66 -9.71
N GLN A 84 -1.14 -7.91 -8.60
CA GLN A 84 -2.11 -7.96 -7.50
C GLN A 84 -3.26 -6.96 -7.69
N ALA A 85 -3.14 -6.05 -8.67
CA ALA A 85 -4.07 -4.95 -8.85
C ALA A 85 -4.37 -4.69 -10.34
N PRO A 86 -4.91 -5.68 -11.10
CA PRO A 86 -5.06 -5.56 -12.55
C PRO A 86 -5.93 -4.36 -12.99
N HIS A 87 -6.92 -3.98 -12.20
CA HIS A 87 -7.75 -2.81 -12.51
C HIS A 87 -6.99 -1.49 -12.37
N ALA A 88 -6.23 -1.31 -11.29
CA ALA A 88 -5.38 -0.13 -11.10
C ALA A 88 -4.29 -0.07 -12.17
N HIS A 89 -3.68 -1.21 -12.48
CA HIS A 89 -2.68 -1.33 -13.53
C HIS A 89 -3.24 -0.91 -14.91
N ARG A 90 -4.48 -1.30 -15.24
CA ARG A 90 -5.10 -0.88 -16.49
C ARG A 90 -5.17 0.64 -16.62
N THR A 91 -5.63 1.34 -15.58
CA THR A 91 -5.71 2.81 -15.56
C THR A 91 -4.33 3.45 -15.74
N LEU A 92 -3.33 2.97 -14.99
CA LEU A 92 -1.98 3.52 -15.05
C LEU A 92 -1.29 3.23 -16.38
N TYR A 93 -1.48 2.02 -16.94
CA TYR A 93 -0.95 1.70 -18.26
C TYR A 93 -1.63 2.48 -19.39
N ALA A 94 -2.89 2.88 -19.22
CA ALA A 94 -3.56 3.76 -20.17
C ALA A 94 -2.84 5.10 -20.30
N LEU A 95 -2.38 5.66 -19.17
CA LEU A 95 -1.58 6.89 -19.16
C LEU A 95 -0.24 6.71 -19.86
N VAL A 96 0.47 5.59 -19.57
CA VAL A 96 1.77 5.29 -20.16
C VAL A 96 1.69 5.01 -21.65
N ALA A 97 0.69 4.23 -22.08
CA ALA A 97 0.52 3.82 -23.47
C ALA A 97 -0.11 4.90 -24.35
N GLY A 98 -0.68 5.95 -23.75
CA GLY A 98 -1.48 6.92 -24.48
C GLY A 98 -2.74 6.32 -25.13
N LEU A 99 -3.24 5.19 -24.58
CA LEU A 99 -4.43 4.51 -25.05
C LEU A 99 -5.59 4.70 -24.05
N PRO A 100 -6.83 4.79 -24.53
CA PRO A 100 -7.97 4.83 -23.62
C PRO A 100 -8.13 3.46 -22.90
N GLU A 101 -8.57 3.46 -21.66
CA GLU A 101 -8.67 2.25 -20.82
C GLU A 101 -9.46 1.10 -21.48
N HIS A 102 -10.50 1.42 -22.26
CA HIS A 102 -11.31 0.40 -22.94
C HIS A 102 -10.57 -0.33 -24.08
N LYS A 103 -9.41 0.21 -24.50
CA LYS A 103 -8.51 -0.44 -25.45
C LYS A 103 -7.45 -1.31 -24.76
N ILE A 104 -7.41 -1.32 -23.43
CA ILE A 104 -6.42 -2.09 -22.66
C ILE A 104 -7.12 -3.20 -21.90
N ARG A 105 -6.62 -4.42 -22.07
CA ARG A 105 -6.99 -5.61 -21.30
C ARG A 105 -5.79 -6.06 -20.48
N VAL A 106 -5.91 -6.01 -19.17
CA VAL A 106 -4.92 -6.59 -18.24
C VAL A 106 -5.41 -7.94 -17.75
N ILE A 107 -4.59 -8.95 -17.92
CA ILE A 107 -4.85 -10.32 -17.48
C ILE A 107 -3.78 -10.66 -16.44
N SER A 108 -4.22 -10.90 -15.22
CA SER A 108 -3.37 -11.46 -14.17
C SER A 108 -3.77 -12.92 -13.97
N PRO A 109 -2.97 -13.87 -14.45
CA PRO A 109 -3.17 -15.29 -14.18
C PRO A 109 -2.90 -15.60 -12.70
N ASP A 110 -2.92 -16.87 -12.31
CA ASP A 110 -2.42 -17.29 -11.01
C ASP A 110 -0.97 -16.86 -10.85
N ILE A 111 -0.69 -16.14 -9.75
CA ILE A 111 0.64 -15.59 -9.49
C ILE A 111 1.32 -16.29 -8.32
N GLY A 112 2.62 -16.50 -8.42
CA GLY A 112 3.45 -17.19 -7.43
C GLY A 112 3.84 -16.31 -6.23
N GLY A 113 2.82 -15.71 -5.59
CA GLY A 113 2.96 -14.77 -4.47
C GLY A 113 3.09 -13.32 -4.94
N GLY A 114 2.75 -12.40 -4.03
CA GLY A 114 2.82 -10.96 -4.32
C GLY A 114 3.25 -10.17 -3.09
N PHE A 115 2.54 -10.34 -1.96
CA PHE A 115 2.85 -9.72 -0.66
C PHE A 115 3.03 -8.20 -0.72
N GLY A 116 2.33 -7.53 -1.66
CA GLY A 116 2.47 -6.10 -1.93
C GLY A 116 3.51 -5.75 -2.99
N ASN A 117 4.45 -6.64 -3.31
CA ASN A 117 5.50 -6.39 -4.29
C ASN A 117 4.98 -6.25 -5.73
N LYS A 118 3.84 -6.87 -6.06
CA LYS A 118 3.22 -6.86 -7.40
C LYS A 118 2.03 -5.87 -7.51
N VAL A 119 1.92 -4.92 -6.59
CA VAL A 119 0.97 -3.80 -6.68
C VAL A 119 1.53 -2.65 -7.51
N PRO A 120 2.82 -2.26 -7.35
CA PRO A 120 3.39 -1.16 -8.12
C PRO A 120 3.60 -1.50 -9.59
N ILE A 121 3.79 -0.44 -10.38
CA ILE A 121 4.25 -0.52 -11.75
C ILE A 121 5.77 -0.34 -11.78
N TYR A 122 6.45 -1.30 -12.35
CA TYR A 122 7.91 -1.26 -12.53
C TYR A 122 8.28 -0.93 -13.99
N PRO A 123 9.47 -0.36 -14.23
CA PRO A 123 9.92 0.03 -15.56
C PRO A 123 9.83 -1.09 -16.61
N GLY A 124 10.05 -2.34 -16.22
CA GLY A 124 9.99 -3.48 -17.14
C GLY A 124 8.60 -3.72 -17.75
N TYR A 125 7.53 -3.50 -16.99
CA TYR A 125 6.16 -3.52 -17.54
C TYR A 125 5.97 -2.44 -18.60
N VAL A 126 6.46 -1.23 -18.30
CA VAL A 126 6.36 -0.07 -19.21
C VAL A 126 7.16 -0.33 -20.47
N CYS A 127 8.37 -0.86 -20.35
CA CYS A 127 9.22 -1.20 -21.49
C CYS A 127 8.58 -2.26 -22.39
N ALA A 128 7.94 -3.28 -21.82
CA ALA A 128 7.22 -4.28 -22.60
C ALA A 128 6.05 -3.67 -23.39
N ILE A 129 5.27 -2.79 -22.74
CA ILE A 129 4.15 -2.09 -23.38
C ILE A 129 4.63 -1.19 -24.51
N VAL A 130 5.58 -0.29 -24.22
CA VAL A 130 6.11 0.65 -25.23
C VAL A 130 6.80 -0.12 -26.35
N GLY A 131 7.54 -1.17 -26.03
CA GLY A 131 8.15 -2.05 -27.04
C GLY A 131 7.11 -2.67 -27.99
N SER A 132 5.98 -3.15 -27.45
CA SER A 132 4.90 -3.71 -28.28
C SER A 132 4.25 -2.64 -29.15
N LEU A 133 4.02 -1.42 -28.61
CA LEU A 133 3.46 -0.30 -29.37
C LEU A 133 4.37 0.11 -30.54
N LEU A 134 5.67 0.16 -30.33
CA LEU A 134 6.63 0.60 -31.33
C LEU A 134 6.90 -0.46 -32.41
N LEU A 135 6.96 -1.73 -32.01
CA LEU A 135 7.32 -2.83 -32.89
C LEU A 135 6.09 -3.46 -33.61
N GLY A 136 4.88 -3.23 -33.11
CA GLY A 136 3.67 -3.92 -33.59
C GLY A 136 3.74 -5.43 -33.41
N LYS A 137 4.44 -5.91 -32.38
CA LYS A 137 4.67 -7.32 -32.08
C LYS A 137 4.56 -7.57 -30.58
N PRO A 138 4.28 -8.82 -30.14
CA PRO A 138 4.36 -9.17 -28.73
C PRO A 138 5.77 -8.97 -28.18
N VAL A 139 5.83 -8.35 -27.00
CA VAL A 139 7.09 -8.14 -26.25
C VAL A 139 6.96 -8.74 -24.87
N LYS A 140 7.92 -9.56 -24.48
CA LYS A 140 8.02 -10.18 -23.17
C LYS A 140 9.14 -9.55 -22.36
N TRP A 141 8.86 -9.27 -21.10
CA TRP A 141 9.84 -8.95 -20.08
C TRP A 141 9.69 -9.90 -18.89
N MET A 142 10.81 -10.35 -18.37
CA MET A 142 10.88 -11.16 -17.15
C MET A 142 12.03 -10.62 -16.32
N GLU A 143 11.75 -10.31 -15.10
CA GLU A 143 12.70 -9.91 -14.07
C GLU A 143 13.43 -11.14 -13.51
N ASP A 144 14.72 -11.05 -13.30
CA ASP A 144 15.44 -12.06 -12.52
C ASP A 144 15.38 -11.77 -11.01
N ARG A 145 15.95 -12.67 -10.19
CA ARG A 145 15.91 -12.50 -8.74
C ARG A 145 16.76 -11.32 -8.25
N SER A 146 17.89 -11.06 -8.88
CA SER A 146 18.76 -9.94 -8.53
C SER A 146 18.10 -8.61 -8.84
N GLU A 147 17.45 -8.51 -9.99
CA GLU A 147 16.64 -7.36 -10.36
C GLU A 147 15.48 -7.17 -9.38
N ASN A 148 14.77 -8.23 -9.00
CA ASN A 148 13.67 -8.17 -8.03
C ASN A 148 14.12 -7.61 -6.69
N LEU A 149 15.25 -8.08 -6.16
CA LEU A 149 15.77 -7.64 -4.87
C LEU A 149 16.29 -6.20 -4.88
N THR A 150 16.70 -5.68 -6.04
CA THR A 150 17.31 -4.35 -6.16
C THR A 150 16.37 -3.27 -6.67
N SER A 151 15.37 -3.63 -7.48
CA SER A 151 14.52 -2.65 -8.19
C SER A 151 13.07 -2.63 -7.75
N THR A 152 12.61 -3.62 -6.98
CA THR A 152 11.23 -3.62 -6.52
C THR A 152 11.08 -3.07 -5.10
N SER A 153 9.85 -2.73 -4.74
CA SER A 153 9.57 -2.06 -3.49
C SER A 153 9.72 -2.96 -2.27
N PHE A 154 10.23 -2.36 -1.22
CA PHE A 154 10.23 -2.92 0.12
C PHE A 154 8.89 -2.68 0.83
N ALA A 155 8.68 -3.41 1.90
CA ALA A 155 7.52 -3.28 2.76
C ALA A 155 7.94 -2.93 4.19
N ARG A 156 7.00 -2.38 4.97
CA ARG A 156 7.18 -2.05 6.38
C ARG A 156 8.06 -0.83 6.60
N ASP A 157 8.94 -0.89 7.60
CA ASP A 157 9.76 0.19 8.11
C ASP A 157 8.93 1.24 8.85
N TYR A 158 8.22 0.76 9.87
CA TYR A 158 7.36 1.60 10.71
C TYR A 158 7.76 1.50 12.17
N ILE A 159 7.73 2.64 12.84
CA ILE A 159 7.76 2.71 14.30
C ILE A 159 6.39 3.21 14.72
N MET A 160 5.71 2.41 15.53
CA MET A 160 4.35 2.68 15.94
C MET A 160 4.24 2.69 17.45
N VAL A 161 3.58 3.70 18.00
CA VAL A 161 3.17 3.71 19.40
C VAL A 161 1.66 3.55 19.41
N GLY A 162 1.19 2.42 19.94
CA GLY A 162 -0.23 2.14 20.13
C GLY A 162 -0.61 2.30 21.59
N GLU A 163 -1.75 2.91 21.85
CA GLU A 163 -2.27 3.11 23.20
C GLU A 163 -3.77 2.74 23.22
N ILE A 164 -4.20 2.05 24.28
CA ILE A 164 -5.58 1.64 24.51
C ILE A 164 -6.02 2.14 25.87
N ALA A 165 -7.18 2.78 25.89
CA ALA A 165 -7.90 3.16 27.11
C ALA A 165 -9.11 2.24 27.30
N ALA A 166 -9.24 1.64 28.49
CA ALA A 166 -10.29 0.69 28.80
C ALA A 166 -10.82 0.85 30.22
N THR A 167 -12.00 0.31 30.49
CA THR A 167 -12.56 0.10 31.82
C THR A 167 -12.01 -1.19 32.45
N LYS A 168 -12.18 -1.37 33.78
CA LYS A 168 -11.74 -2.58 34.50
C LYS A 168 -12.37 -3.88 34.01
N ASP A 169 -13.58 -3.79 33.48
CA ASP A 169 -14.31 -4.93 32.90
C ASP A 169 -13.92 -5.21 31.43
N GLY A 170 -12.92 -4.48 30.92
CA GLY A 170 -12.32 -4.72 29.60
C GLY A 170 -13.05 -4.03 28.43
N LYS A 171 -13.96 -3.11 28.67
CA LYS A 171 -14.57 -2.30 27.63
C LYS A 171 -13.56 -1.28 27.09
N VAL A 172 -13.21 -1.34 25.81
CA VAL A 172 -12.35 -0.36 25.15
C VAL A 172 -13.12 0.96 24.99
N LEU A 173 -12.55 2.04 25.50
CA LEU A 173 -13.09 3.40 25.43
C LEU A 173 -12.51 4.16 24.26
N ALA A 174 -11.20 4.08 24.04
CA ALA A 174 -10.51 4.71 22.92
C ALA A 174 -9.23 3.98 22.56
N ILE A 175 -8.79 4.23 21.34
CA ILE A 175 -7.49 3.79 20.82
C ILE A 175 -6.79 5.01 20.24
N ARG A 176 -5.51 5.16 20.54
CA ARG A 176 -4.65 6.19 19.97
C ARG A 176 -3.42 5.51 19.37
N SER A 177 -3.00 5.95 18.19
CA SER A 177 -1.80 5.45 17.54
C SER A 177 -1.01 6.60 16.93
N ASN A 178 0.30 6.56 17.12
CA ASN A 178 1.25 7.41 16.41
C ASN A 178 2.14 6.51 15.56
N VAL A 179 2.27 6.82 14.27
CA VAL A 179 3.02 6.01 13.30
C VAL A 179 4.04 6.90 12.60
N LEU A 180 5.30 6.54 12.75
CA LEU A 180 6.39 7.09 11.97
C LEU A 180 6.76 6.09 10.88
N ALA A 181 6.58 6.50 9.61
CA ALA A 181 6.73 5.63 8.44
C ALA A 181 7.90 6.08 7.58
N ASP A 182 8.85 5.17 7.32
CA ASP A 182 9.91 5.39 6.34
C ASP A 182 9.46 4.97 4.94
N HIS A 183 9.22 5.96 4.08
CA HIS A 183 8.87 5.75 2.68
C HIS A 183 10.08 5.50 1.76
N GLY A 184 11.29 5.68 2.28
CA GLY A 184 12.51 5.63 1.48
C GLY A 184 12.64 6.86 0.56
N ALA A 185 13.54 6.76 -0.43
CA ALA A 185 13.88 7.89 -1.29
C ALA A 185 12.75 8.32 -2.24
N PHE A 186 11.87 7.40 -2.62
CA PHE A 186 10.82 7.67 -3.61
C PHE A 186 9.44 7.43 -3.03
N ASN A 187 8.64 8.49 -2.94
CA ASN A 187 7.23 8.44 -2.56
C ASN A 187 6.32 8.02 -3.74
N GLY A 188 6.81 7.12 -4.59
CA GLY A 188 6.14 6.78 -5.84
C GLY A 188 4.91 5.87 -5.70
N GLN A 189 4.71 5.28 -4.53
CA GLN A 189 3.66 4.27 -4.32
C GLN A 189 2.62 4.65 -3.29
N ALA A 190 2.92 5.62 -2.46
CA ALA A 190 1.97 6.15 -1.53
C ALA A 190 1.14 7.22 -2.24
N ALA A 191 -0.12 6.90 -2.52
CA ALA A 191 -1.11 7.95 -2.56
C ALA A 191 -1.33 8.37 -1.11
N PRO A 192 -0.65 9.42 -0.59
CA PRO A 192 -0.55 9.68 0.83
C PRO A 192 -1.90 9.94 1.50
N LEU A 193 -2.92 10.30 0.71
CA LEU A 193 -4.26 10.60 1.20
C LEU A 193 -5.28 9.47 1.00
N LYS A 194 -5.06 8.57 0.05
CA LYS A 194 -6.05 7.52 -0.29
C LYS A 194 -5.81 6.21 0.45
N TYR A 195 -4.57 5.88 0.73
CA TYR A 195 -4.20 4.61 1.37
C TYR A 195 -4.56 4.58 2.86
N PRO A 196 -4.21 5.58 3.68
CA PRO A 196 -4.65 5.66 5.06
C PRO A 196 -6.18 5.69 5.17
N ALA A 197 -6.88 6.54 4.42
CA ALA A 197 -8.33 6.63 4.47
C ALA A 197 -9.03 5.32 4.08
N GLY A 198 -8.53 4.61 3.05
CA GLY A 198 -9.05 3.31 2.66
C GLY A 198 -8.76 2.23 3.71
N PHE A 199 -7.53 2.14 4.19
CA PHE A 199 -7.12 1.15 5.18
C PHE A 199 -7.84 1.36 6.52
N PHE A 200 -7.89 2.57 7.03
CA PHE A 200 -8.59 2.87 8.27
C PHE A 200 -10.12 2.79 8.11
N GLY A 201 -10.70 3.25 7.03
CA GLY A 201 -12.13 3.09 6.76
C GLY A 201 -12.57 1.64 6.73
N VAL A 202 -11.80 0.75 6.10
CA VAL A 202 -12.07 -0.70 6.08
C VAL A 202 -11.76 -1.35 7.42
N PHE A 203 -10.65 -0.99 8.06
CA PHE A 203 -10.25 -1.55 9.35
C PHE A 203 -11.20 -1.13 10.47
N PHE A 204 -11.47 0.17 10.63
CA PHE A 204 -12.42 0.66 11.62
C PHE A 204 -13.84 0.26 11.31
N GLY A 205 -14.27 0.27 10.07
CA GLY A 205 -15.58 -0.26 9.68
C GLY A 205 -15.74 -1.74 10.04
N SER A 206 -14.69 -2.54 9.93
CA SER A 206 -14.67 -3.95 10.32
C SER A 206 -14.64 -4.12 11.84
N VAL A 207 -13.85 -3.32 12.55
CA VAL A 207 -13.76 -3.34 14.02
C VAL A 207 -15.07 -2.84 14.64
N VAL A 208 -15.61 -1.72 14.16
CA VAL A 208 -16.91 -1.19 14.63
C VAL A 208 -18.04 -2.18 14.37
N ARG A 209 -18.10 -2.81 13.19
CA ARG A 209 -19.06 -3.89 12.93
C ARG A 209 -18.88 -5.08 13.86
N ARG A 210 -17.64 -5.46 14.13
CA ARG A 210 -17.33 -6.61 14.99
C ARG A 210 -17.68 -6.33 16.45
N VAL A 211 -17.35 -5.14 16.97
CA VAL A 211 -17.54 -4.77 18.38
C VAL A 211 -18.98 -4.32 18.67
N LEU A 212 -19.56 -3.47 17.80
CA LEU A 212 -20.89 -2.90 18.07
C LEU A 212 -22.04 -3.78 17.59
N LEU A 213 -21.88 -4.53 16.51
CA LEU A 213 -22.96 -5.31 15.92
C LEU A 213 -22.86 -6.82 16.20
N HIS A 214 -21.82 -7.29 16.89
CA HIS A 214 -21.57 -8.71 17.20
C HIS A 214 -21.70 -9.63 15.98
N ARG A 215 -21.41 -9.11 14.78
CA ARG A 215 -21.55 -9.82 13.51
C ARG A 215 -20.34 -9.63 12.61
N VAL A 216 -19.87 -10.71 12.03
CA VAL A 216 -18.86 -10.70 10.97
C VAL A 216 -19.51 -11.16 9.67
N ALA A 217 -19.46 -10.33 8.64
CA ALA A 217 -19.88 -10.75 7.31
C ALA A 217 -18.70 -11.45 6.62
N TRP A 218 -18.88 -12.71 6.24
CA TRP A 218 -17.91 -13.45 5.44
C TRP A 218 -18.61 -14.07 4.23
N ARG A 219 -18.09 -13.83 3.04
CA ARG A 219 -18.69 -14.27 1.75
C ARG A 219 -20.20 -13.98 1.64
N GLY A 220 -20.61 -12.78 2.02
CA GLY A 220 -22.01 -12.36 1.96
C GLY A 220 -22.94 -12.95 3.03
N ARG A 221 -22.42 -13.76 3.97
CA ARG A 221 -23.16 -14.27 5.12
C ARG A 221 -22.79 -13.54 6.40
N SER A 222 -23.79 -13.14 7.17
CA SER A 222 -23.61 -12.52 8.48
C SER A 222 -23.51 -13.63 9.54
N ILE A 223 -22.36 -13.76 10.20
CA ILE A 223 -22.11 -14.76 11.24
C ILE A 223 -22.13 -14.07 12.60
N PRO A 224 -22.94 -14.51 13.57
CA PRO A 224 -22.87 -14.00 14.93
C PRO A 224 -21.54 -14.40 15.57
N VAL A 225 -20.87 -13.45 16.22
CA VAL A 225 -19.68 -13.73 17.03
C VAL A 225 -20.14 -14.02 18.45
N GLY A 226 -19.87 -15.23 18.92
CA GLY A 226 -20.19 -15.61 20.29
C GLY A 226 -19.50 -14.69 21.30
N ARG A 227 -20.19 -14.41 22.42
CA ARG A 227 -19.55 -13.73 23.56
C ARG A 227 -18.48 -14.67 24.12
N ALA A 228 -17.25 -14.19 24.19
CA ALA A 228 -16.21 -14.81 25.01
C ALA A 228 -16.49 -14.49 26.47
#